data_cc5ff8c14ad054e64fb25cba968ef864
#
_entry.id   cc5ff8c14ad054e64fb25cba968ef864
#
_cell.length_a   1.000
_cell.length_b   1.000
_cell.length_c   1.000
_cell.angle_alpha   90.00
_cell.angle_beta   90.00
_cell.angle_gamma   90.00
#
_symmetry.space_group_name_H-M   'P 1'
#
loop_
_entity.id
_entity.type
_entity.pdbx_description
1 polymer ?
#
loop_
_entity_poly.entity_id
_entity_poly.type
_entity_poly.pdbx_seq_one_letter_code
_entity_poly.pdbx_strand_id
1 'polypeptide(L)'
;MSDFTSTPELVLLPAVDVAGGKAVRLTQGEAGTETNYGDPADAAADFVSQGAEWIHLVDLDAAFGRGNNSAVIRKVIRSVRGVKIELSGGIRDDASLEAALETGVSRINLGTAALENPEWAADVITRYGEAIA
;
A
#
# COMPACT_ATOMS: atom_id res chain seq x y z
N MET A 1 25.55 13.53 -18.67
CA MET A 1 25.09 13.33 -18.23
C MET A 1 24.64 13.56 -17.95
N SER A 2 24.59 13.59 -18.34
CA SER A 2 24.04 13.68 -17.92
C SER A 2 23.60 13.55 -17.52
N ASP A 3 23.39 13.53 -17.90
CA ASP A 3 22.75 13.29 -17.39
C ASP A 3 22.10 12.97 -16.44
N PHE A 4 22.72 12.60 -16.00
CA PHE A 4 21.87 12.10 -14.93
C PHE A 4 21.14 13.22 -14.20
N THR A 5 21.72 14.33 -14.16
CA THR A 5 21.08 15.50 -13.53
C THR A 5 19.85 15.95 -14.28
N SER A 6 19.73 15.59 -15.55
CA SER A 6 18.55 15.89 -16.34
C SER A 6 17.57 14.73 -16.45
N THR A 7 17.91 13.57 -15.86
CA THR A 7 17.04 12.41 -15.85
C THR A 7 15.91 12.64 -14.86
N PRO A 8 14.66 12.30 -15.21
CA PRO A 8 13.58 12.35 -14.24
C PRO A 8 13.94 11.54 -13.00
N GLU A 9 13.60 12.05 -11.84
CA GLU A 9 13.86 11.34 -10.60
C GLU A 9 13.10 10.03 -10.58
N LEU A 10 13.80 8.96 -10.23
CA LEU A 10 13.15 7.70 -9.95
C LEU A 10 12.58 7.76 -8.54
N VAL A 11 11.27 7.64 -8.43
CA VAL A 11 10.63 7.50 -7.13
C VAL A 11 10.64 6.02 -6.80
N LEU A 12 11.46 5.65 -5.83
CA LEU A 12 11.46 4.28 -5.34
C LEU A 12 10.25 4.08 -4.44
N LEU A 13 9.51 3.02 -4.72
CA LEU A 13 8.30 2.68 -3.98
C LEU A 13 8.44 1.26 -3.45
N PRO A 14 9.26 1.07 -2.39
CA PRO A 14 9.43 -0.26 -1.83
C PRO A 14 8.10 -0.79 -1.32
N ALA A 15 7.86 -2.08 -1.54
CA ALA A 15 6.62 -2.71 -1.15
C ALA A 15 6.80 -3.55 0.10
N VAL A 16 5.83 -3.46 1.01
CA VAL A 16 5.73 -4.34 2.17
C VAL A 16 4.37 -5.03 2.09
N ASP A 17 4.40 -6.32 1.84
CA ASP A 17 3.20 -7.14 1.83
C ASP A 17 2.89 -7.59 3.24
N VAL A 18 1.63 -7.48 3.65
CA VAL A 18 1.19 -7.80 5.00
C VAL A 18 0.14 -8.89 4.98
N ALA A 19 0.38 -9.96 5.73
CA ALA A 19 -0.57 -11.04 5.93
C ALA A 19 -0.48 -11.56 7.36
N GLY A 20 -1.62 -11.78 8.01
CA GLY A 20 -1.65 -12.24 9.39
C GLY A 20 -0.91 -11.32 10.36
N GLY A 21 -0.89 -10.03 10.07
CA GLY A 21 -0.18 -9.04 10.88
C GLY A 21 1.34 -9.03 10.70
N LYS A 22 1.87 -9.75 9.72
CA LYS A 22 3.31 -9.89 9.50
C LYS A 22 3.70 -9.43 8.09
N ALA A 23 4.93 -8.94 7.97
CA ALA A 23 5.52 -8.71 6.65
C ALA A 23 5.82 -10.07 6.02
N VAL A 24 5.41 -10.26 4.79
CA VAL A 24 5.53 -11.54 4.09
C VAL A 24 5.99 -11.36 2.65
N ARG A 25 6.36 -12.48 2.04
CA ARG A 25 6.61 -12.54 0.59
C ARG A 25 5.83 -13.72 0.04
N LEU A 26 5.15 -13.50 -1.08
CA LEU A 26 4.46 -14.57 -1.78
C LEU A 26 5.40 -15.22 -2.80
N THR A 27 5.24 -16.55 -2.97
CA THR A 27 5.89 -17.25 -4.08
C THR A 27 5.02 -17.07 -5.30
N GLN A 28 5.57 -16.40 -6.33
CA GLN A 28 4.87 -16.16 -7.60
C GLN A 28 3.51 -15.47 -7.43
N GLY A 29 3.34 -14.70 -6.34
CA GLY A 29 2.09 -13.98 -6.09
C GLY A 29 0.92 -14.84 -5.61
N GLU A 30 1.16 -16.10 -5.26
CA GLU A 30 0.10 -17.02 -4.88
C GLU A 30 -0.23 -16.94 -3.39
N ALA A 31 -1.53 -16.84 -3.07
CA ALA A 31 -2.00 -16.90 -1.70
C ALA A 31 -1.66 -18.26 -1.09
N GLY A 32 -1.30 -18.26 0.20
CA GLY A 32 -0.92 -19.48 0.90
C GLY A 32 0.55 -19.83 0.80
N THR A 33 1.33 -19.04 0.04
CA THR A 33 2.77 -19.27 -0.13
C THR A 33 3.59 -18.23 0.64
N GLU A 34 2.97 -17.55 1.62
CA GLU A 34 3.61 -16.47 2.35
C GLU A 34 4.80 -16.95 3.18
N THR A 35 5.92 -16.27 3.04
CA THR A 35 7.08 -16.42 3.92
C THR A 35 7.11 -15.24 4.87
N ASN A 36 7.16 -15.52 6.18
CA ASN A 36 7.14 -14.48 7.20
C ASN A 36 8.50 -13.80 7.33
N TYR A 37 8.53 -12.48 7.21
CA TYR A 37 9.73 -11.66 7.35
C TYR A 37 9.68 -10.74 8.57
N GLY A 38 8.70 -10.92 9.46
CA GLY A 38 8.65 -10.23 10.74
C GLY A 38 7.65 -9.08 10.79
N ASP A 39 7.97 -8.05 11.56
CA ASP A 39 7.06 -6.94 11.81
C ASP A 39 7.03 -5.97 10.64
N PRO A 40 5.86 -5.65 10.10
CA PRO A 40 5.75 -4.67 9.01
C PRO A 40 6.30 -3.29 9.36
N ALA A 41 6.18 -2.86 10.62
CA ALA A 41 6.71 -1.57 11.05
C ALA A 41 8.24 -1.57 10.99
N ASP A 42 8.88 -2.68 11.33
CA ASP A 42 10.34 -2.81 11.24
C ASP A 42 10.79 -2.81 9.78
N ALA A 43 10.06 -3.50 8.92
CA ALA A 43 10.36 -3.52 7.49
C ALA A 43 10.25 -2.11 6.89
N ALA A 44 9.19 -1.38 7.25
CA ALA A 44 9.00 0.00 6.79
C ALA A 44 10.11 0.91 7.30
N ALA A 45 10.47 0.79 8.58
CA ALA A 45 11.54 1.59 9.17
C ALA A 45 12.88 1.34 8.48
N ASP A 46 13.15 0.10 8.10
CA ASP A 46 14.37 -0.26 7.39
C ASP A 46 14.44 0.46 6.02
N PHE A 47 13.33 0.46 5.27
CA PHE A 47 13.29 1.19 4.00
C PHE A 47 13.47 2.69 4.19
N VAL A 48 12.87 3.26 5.24
CA VAL A 48 13.03 4.69 5.55
C VAL A 48 14.49 4.99 5.85
N SER A 49 15.17 4.12 6.60
CA SER A 49 16.61 4.30 6.91
C SER A 49 17.48 4.26 5.66
N GLN A 50 17.00 3.64 4.60
CA GLN A 50 17.69 3.57 3.31
C GLN A 50 17.31 4.72 2.38
N GLY A 51 16.51 5.67 2.84
CA GLY A 51 16.16 6.88 2.09
C GLY A 51 14.84 6.81 1.35
N ALA A 52 13.97 5.84 1.61
CA ALA A 52 12.67 5.76 0.95
C ALA A 52 11.80 6.96 1.35
N GLU A 53 11.16 7.57 0.36
CA GLU A 53 10.21 8.67 0.57
C GLU A 53 8.76 8.20 0.53
N TRP A 54 8.54 7.05 -0.09
CA TRP A 54 7.25 6.38 -0.20
C TRP A 54 7.41 4.92 0.20
N ILE A 55 6.35 4.35 0.76
CA ILE A 55 6.26 2.90 0.98
C ILE A 55 4.90 2.44 0.50
N HIS A 56 4.88 1.35 -0.26
CA HIS A 56 3.66 0.72 -0.73
C HIS A 56 3.32 -0.44 0.20
N LEU A 57 2.22 -0.31 0.94
CA LEU A 57 1.70 -1.38 1.78
C LEU A 57 0.62 -2.13 1.03
N VAL A 58 0.71 -3.44 1.05
CA VAL A 58 -0.31 -4.31 0.45
C VAL A 58 -0.94 -5.15 1.56
N ASP A 59 -2.24 -4.97 1.77
CA ASP A 59 -3.00 -5.81 2.70
C ASP A 59 -3.44 -7.07 1.96
N LEU A 60 -2.65 -8.13 2.07
CA LEU A 60 -2.91 -9.36 1.34
C LEU A 60 -4.19 -10.06 1.83
N ASP A 61 -4.48 -9.98 3.13
CA ASP A 61 -5.69 -10.62 3.63
C ASP A 61 -6.94 -9.96 3.05
N ALA A 62 -6.95 -8.64 2.97
CA ALA A 62 -8.03 -7.92 2.32
C ALA A 62 -8.08 -8.21 0.82
N ALA A 63 -6.92 -8.28 0.16
CA ALA A 63 -6.84 -8.57 -1.27
C ALA A 63 -7.41 -9.94 -1.61
N PHE A 64 -7.19 -10.94 -0.75
CA PHE A 64 -7.66 -12.31 -0.97
C PHE A 64 -8.98 -12.62 -0.27
N GLY A 65 -9.61 -11.63 0.37
CA GLY A 65 -10.89 -11.81 1.05
C GLY A 65 -10.81 -12.63 2.34
N ARG A 66 -9.66 -12.58 3.03
CA ARG A 66 -9.40 -13.36 4.26
C ARG A 66 -9.49 -12.52 5.53
N GLY A 67 -9.89 -11.27 5.43
CA GLY A 67 -9.91 -10.35 6.55
C GLY A 67 -9.18 -9.06 6.20
N ASN A 68 -8.52 -8.44 7.18
CA ASN A 68 -7.75 -7.23 6.93
C ASN A 68 -6.65 -7.05 7.97
N ASN A 69 -5.74 -6.13 7.71
CA ASN A 69 -4.64 -5.78 8.59
C ASN A 69 -4.67 -4.30 8.99
N SER A 70 -5.86 -3.71 9.08
CA SER A 70 -6.02 -2.27 9.34
C SER A 70 -5.29 -1.79 10.58
N ALA A 71 -5.35 -2.56 11.68
CA ALA A 71 -4.68 -2.19 12.92
C ALA A 71 -3.15 -2.14 12.76
N VAL A 72 -2.60 -3.12 12.04
CA VAL A 72 -1.16 -3.18 11.76
C VAL A 72 -0.75 -2.04 10.84
N ILE A 73 -1.56 -1.74 9.83
CA ILE A 73 -1.31 -0.64 8.90
C ILE A 73 -1.27 0.69 9.64
N ARG A 74 -2.22 0.93 10.55
CA ARG A 74 -2.22 2.13 11.39
C ARG A 74 -0.95 2.22 12.23
N LYS A 75 -0.49 1.10 12.77
CA LYS A 75 0.74 1.04 13.55
C LYS A 75 1.95 1.41 12.70
N VAL A 76 2.03 0.88 11.49
CA VAL A 76 3.11 1.21 10.54
C VAL A 76 3.13 2.71 10.27
N ILE A 77 1.98 3.27 9.95
CA ILE A 77 1.87 4.70 9.64
C ILE A 77 2.32 5.57 10.81
N ARG A 78 1.97 5.18 12.04
CA ARG A 78 2.37 5.91 13.22
C ARG A 78 3.86 5.76 13.56
N SER A 79 4.46 4.65 13.15
CA SER A 79 5.85 4.34 13.49
C SER A 79 6.87 4.97 12.56
N VAL A 80 6.47 5.36 11.35
CA VAL A 80 7.38 5.97 10.38
C VAL A 80 6.95 7.42 10.12
N ARG A 81 7.93 8.31 10.11
CA ARG A 81 7.69 9.74 9.91
C ARG A 81 8.47 10.23 8.70
N GLY A 82 7.94 11.24 8.02
CA GLY A 82 8.60 11.82 6.87
C GLY A 82 8.53 10.95 5.62
N VAL A 83 7.67 9.94 5.62
CA VAL A 83 7.47 9.04 4.49
C VAL A 83 5.99 9.01 4.16
N LYS A 84 5.67 8.87 2.89
CA LYS A 84 4.29 8.75 2.41
C LYS A 84 3.97 7.27 2.21
N ILE A 85 2.73 6.91 2.52
CA ILE A 85 2.27 5.53 2.44
C ILE A 85 1.20 5.42 1.37
N GLU A 86 1.39 4.49 0.44
CA GLU A 86 0.37 4.08 -0.51
C GLU A 86 -0.15 2.71 -0.08
N LEU A 87 -1.46 2.54 -0.08
CA LEU A 87 -2.10 1.30 0.35
C LEU A 87 -2.87 0.67 -0.78
N SER A 88 -2.73 -0.64 -0.95
CA SER A 88 -3.56 -1.44 -1.83
C SER A 88 -4.05 -2.69 -1.12
N GLY A 89 -5.07 -3.32 -1.69
CA GLY A 89 -5.63 -4.57 -1.22
C GLY A 89 -7.06 -4.42 -0.71
N GLY A 90 -8.00 -5.03 -1.40
CA GLY A 90 -9.38 -5.14 -0.94
C GLY A 90 -10.22 -3.87 -0.98
N ILE A 91 -9.76 -2.84 -1.66
CA ILE A 91 -10.49 -1.57 -1.77
C ILE A 91 -11.37 -1.66 -3.02
N ARG A 92 -12.67 -1.88 -2.82
CA ARG A 92 -13.61 -2.20 -3.91
C ARG A 92 -14.97 -1.53 -3.80
N ASP A 93 -15.24 -0.78 -2.74
CA ASP A 93 -16.49 -0.06 -2.52
C ASP A 93 -16.24 1.12 -1.57
N ASP A 94 -17.28 1.91 -1.34
CA ASP A 94 -17.16 3.08 -0.46
C ASP A 94 -16.75 2.71 0.95
N ALA A 95 -17.27 1.63 1.50
CA ALA A 95 -16.95 1.22 2.86
C ALA A 95 -15.48 0.86 3.02
N SER A 96 -14.94 0.05 2.10
CA SER A 96 -13.52 -0.34 2.15
C SER A 96 -12.62 0.85 1.85
N LEU A 97 -13.05 1.76 0.97
CA LEU A 97 -12.31 2.97 0.68
C LEU A 97 -12.21 3.89 1.91
N GLU A 98 -13.33 4.14 2.58
CA GLU A 98 -13.35 4.98 3.76
C GLU A 98 -12.52 4.39 4.89
N ALA A 99 -12.59 3.08 5.10
CA ALA A 99 -11.77 2.40 6.10
C ALA A 99 -10.28 2.56 5.79
N ALA A 100 -9.89 2.47 4.51
CA ALA A 100 -8.51 2.66 4.10
C ALA A 100 -8.05 4.11 4.34
N LEU A 101 -8.87 5.09 3.98
CA LEU A 101 -8.55 6.51 4.20
C LEU A 101 -8.40 6.83 5.69
N GLU A 102 -9.19 6.23 6.54
CA GLU A 102 -9.13 6.44 7.99
C GLU A 102 -7.83 5.94 8.61
N THR A 103 -7.09 5.07 7.94
CA THR A 103 -5.79 4.62 8.45
C THR A 103 -4.72 5.71 8.42
N GLY A 104 -4.94 6.77 7.64
CA GLY A 104 -3.99 7.88 7.53
C GLY A 104 -3.04 7.75 6.35
N VAL A 105 -3.32 6.86 5.41
CA VAL A 105 -2.47 6.70 4.22
C VAL A 105 -2.49 7.96 3.35
N SER A 106 -1.42 8.15 2.59
CA SER A 106 -1.26 9.28 1.69
C SER A 106 -1.97 9.06 0.36
N ARG A 107 -2.04 7.81 -0.08
CA ARG A 107 -2.64 7.46 -1.37
C ARG A 107 -3.18 6.05 -1.32
N ILE A 108 -4.26 5.82 -2.04
CA ILE A 108 -4.89 4.51 -2.20
C ILE A 108 -4.73 4.08 -3.64
N ASN A 109 -4.37 2.82 -3.82
CA ASN A 109 -4.22 2.22 -5.13
C ASN A 109 -5.43 1.34 -5.41
N LEU A 110 -6.18 1.65 -6.48
CA LEU A 110 -7.30 0.84 -6.92
C LEU A 110 -6.81 -0.14 -7.97
N GLY A 111 -6.99 -1.42 -7.68
CA GLY A 111 -6.60 -2.49 -8.60
C GLY A 111 -7.80 -3.06 -9.34
N THR A 112 -8.15 -4.30 -8.98
CA THR A 112 -9.22 -5.06 -9.63
C THR A 112 -10.56 -4.31 -9.69
N ALA A 113 -10.89 -3.55 -8.65
CA ALA A 113 -12.14 -2.80 -8.60
C ALA A 113 -12.25 -1.77 -9.72
N ALA A 114 -11.15 -1.20 -10.18
CA ALA A 114 -11.16 -0.25 -11.29
C ALA A 114 -11.57 -0.93 -12.59
N LEU A 115 -11.25 -2.20 -12.75
CA LEU A 115 -11.64 -2.99 -13.92
C LEU A 115 -13.06 -3.51 -13.82
N GLU A 116 -13.46 -3.95 -12.62
CA GLU A 116 -14.78 -4.56 -12.41
C GLU A 116 -15.90 -3.52 -12.27
N ASN A 117 -15.57 -2.33 -11.77
CA ASN A 117 -16.54 -1.27 -11.55
C ASN A 117 -15.96 0.08 -11.95
N PRO A 118 -15.76 0.31 -13.26
CA PRO A 118 -15.10 1.54 -13.73
C PRO A 118 -15.89 2.81 -13.42
N GLU A 119 -17.22 2.75 -13.32
CA GLU A 119 -18.00 3.93 -12.97
C GLU A 119 -17.76 4.37 -11.54
N TRP A 120 -17.71 3.41 -10.62
CA TRP A 120 -17.37 3.70 -9.24
C TRP A 120 -15.95 4.24 -9.11
N ALA A 121 -14.99 3.63 -9.82
CA ALA A 121 -13.61 4.08 -9.80
C ALA A 121 -13.48 5.53 -10.31
N ALA A 122 -14.17 5.85 -11.40
CA ALA A 122 -14.17 7.22 -11.94
C ALA A 122 -14.75 8.22 -10.94
N ASP A 123 -15.84 7.86 -10.27
CA ASP A 123 -16.46 8.70 -9.24
C ASP A 123 -15.49 8.94 -8.07
N VAL A 124 -14.84 7.90 -7.61
CA VAL A 124 -13.88 7.97 -6.51
C VAL A 124 -12.69 8.85 -6.88
N ILE A 125 -12.15 8.70 -8.07
CA ILE A 125 -11.05 9.54 -8.55
C ILE A 125 -11.49 11.01 -8.60
N THR A 126 -12.71 11.27 -9.03
CA THR A 126 -13.25 12.64 -9.07
C THR A 126 -13.37 13.21 -7.65
N ARG A 127 -13.83 12.43 -6.70
CA ARG A 127 -14.05 12.91 -5.32
C ARG A 127 -12.76 13.09 -4.52
N TYR A 128 -11.78 12.24 -4.72
CA TYR A 128 -10.58 12.20 -3.88
C TYR A 128 -9.30 12.65 -4.57
N GLY A 129 -9.31 12.77 -5.89
CA GLY A 129 -8.20 13.33 -6.65
C GLY A 129 -6.88 12.58 -6.44
N GLU A 130 -5.87 13.31 -6.00
CA GLU A 130 -4.51 12.76 -5.85
C GLU A 130 -4.37 11.69 -4.79
N ALA A 131 -5.35 11.51 -3.93
CA ALA A 131 -5.34 10.43 -2.93
C ALA A 131 -5.61 9.07 -3.57
N ILE A 132 -5.96 9.02 -4.84
CA ILE A 132 -6.26 7.78 -5.57
C ILE A 132 -5.24 7.59 -6.70
N ALA A 133 -4.73 6.40 -6.79
CA ALA A 133 -3.84 5.99 -7.89
C ALA A 133 -4.47 4.89 -8.73
#